data_7122be9b04499bb2af722bda478f72c7
#
_entry.id   7122be9b04499bb2af722bda478f72c7
#
_cell.length_a   1.000
_cell.length_b   1.000
_cell.length_c   1.000
_cell.angle_alpha   90.00
_cell.angle_beta   90.00
_cell.angle_gamma   90.00
#
_symmetry.space_group_name_H-M   'P 1'
#
loop_
_entity.id
_entity.type
_entity.pdbx_description
1 polymer ?
#
loop_
_entity_poly.entity_id
_entity_poly.type
_entity_poly.pdbx_seq_one_letter_code
_entity_poly.pdbx_strand_id
1 'polypeptide(L)'
;MSVRFENQVDLDRESKAVKLFCDEYGLTSEKLSPNDIDFKIYKNGKFLFYLEVKGRLRELSNCYPLPIAVRKILKMSDKKQDGVILWACFDGVVFSRVENLKGEIRVGGRKPREGSANDIEFMAYYNKNNNFKELKYERL
;
A
#
# COMPACT_ATOMS: atom_id res chain seq x y z
N MET A 1 15.82 -17.62 11.12
CA MET A 1 15.95 -16.95 9.82
C MET A 1 14.57 -16.56 9.33
N SER A 2 14.33 -15.27 9.13
CA SER A 2 13.04 -14.82 8.63
C SER A 2 12.91 -15.20 7.15
N VAL A 3 11.80 -15.84 6.80
CA VAL A 3 11.50 -16.14 5.41
C VAL A 3 10.90 -14.89 4.77
N ARG A 4 11.56 -14.36 3.77
CA ARG A 4 11.01 -13.27 2.97
C ARG A 4 10.10 -13.85 1.92
N PHE A 5 8.85 -13.40 1.92
CA PHE A 5 7.88 -13.77 0.88
C PHE A 5 7.86 -12.75 -0.26
N GLU A 6 8.54 -11.61 -0.09
CA GLU A 6 8.77 -10.66 -1.17
C GLU A 6 9.91 -11.14 -2.05
N ASN A 7 9.76 -11.00 -3.35
CA ASN A 7 10.79 -11.30 -4.33
C ASN A 7 11.11 -10.03 -5.15
N GLN A 8 12.05 -10.14 -6.07
CA GLN A 8 12.48 -8.98 -6.87
C GLN A 8 11.32 -8.42 -7.72
N VAL A 9 10.43 -9.27 -8.21
CA VAL A 9 9.27 -8.83 -9.00
C VAL A 9 8.34 -7.95 -8.16
N ASP A 10 8.11 -8.33 -6.90
CA ASP A 10 7.27 -7.56 -5.98
C ASP A 10 7.93 -6.21 -5.65
N LEU A 11 9.23 -6.19 -5.42
CA LEU A 11 9.98 -4.96 -5.13
C LEU A 11 9.98 -4.01 -6.35
N ASP A 12 10.11 -4.56 -7.55
CA ASP A 12 10.07 -3.75 -8.78
C ASP A 12 8.69 -3.16 -9.01
N ARG A 13 7.63 -3.93 -8.73
CA ARG A 13 6.25 -3.44 -8.83
C ARG A 13 6.00 -2.29 -7.84
N GLU A 14 6.48 -2.46 -6.62
CA GLU A 14 6.36 -1.45 -5.56
C GLU A 14 7.09 -0.18 -5.96
N SER A 15 8.34 -0.27 -6.42
CA SER A 15 9.14 0.87 -6.87
C SER A 15 8.50 1.61 -8.03
N LYS A 16 7.97 0.87 -9.00
CA LYS A 16 7.28 1.44 -10.16
C LYS A 16 6.02 2.20 -9.73
N ALA A 17 5.27 1.63 -8.77
CA ALA A 17 4.05 2.25 -8.25
C ALA A 17 4.35 3.56 -7.53
N VAL A 18 5.37 3.57 -6.67
CA VAL A 18 5.79 4.77 -5.94
C VAL A 18 6.27 5.84 -6.91
N LYS A 19 7.02 5.45 -7.96
CA LYS A 19 7.50 6.39 -8.97
C LYS A 19 6.34 7.04 -9.72
N LEU A 20 5.35 6.27 -10.13
CA LEU A 20 4.15 6.80 -10.79
C LEU A 20 3.45 7.83 -9.92
N PHE A 21 3.22 7.49 -8.66
CA PHE A 21 2.58 8.36 -7.69
C PHE A 21 3.37 9.66 -7.48
N CYS A 22 4.67 9.54 -7.25
CA CYS A 22 5.52 10.71 -7.00
C CYS A 22 5.65 11.61 -8.23
N ASP A 23 5.81 11.02 -9.42
CA ASP A 23 5.92 11.81 -10.66
C ASP A 23 4.65 12.61 -10.94
N GLU A 24 3.47 12.02 -10.65
CA GLU A 24 2.20 12.70 -10.87
C GLU A 24 2.05 13.97 -10.04
N TYR A 25 2.55 13.98 -8.81
CA TYR A 25 2.34 15.09 -7.88
C TYR A 25 3.62 15.91 -7.60
N GLY A 26 4.70 15.64 -8.32
CA GLY A 26 5.96 16.35 -8.09
C GLY A 26 6.57 16.09 -6.74
N LEU A 27 6.52 14.83 -6.30
CA LEU A 27 6.98 14.41 -4.98
C LEU A 27 8.27 13.58 -5.08
N THR A 28 8.96 13.46 -3.94
CA THR A 28 10.09 12.54 -3.80
C THR A 28 9.83 11.59 -2.64
N SER A 29 10.44 10.41 -2.69
CA SER A 29 10.27 9.37 -1.68
C SER A 29 11.58 8.97 -1.05
N GLU A 30 11.51 8.56 0.22
CA GLU A 30 12.62 7.95 0.95
C GLU A 30 12.12 6.63 1.51
N LYS A 31 12.75 5.53 1.11
CA LYS A 31 12.39 4.21 1.63
C LYS A 31 12.89 4.05 3.05
N LEU A 32 12.02 3.61 3.94
CA LEU A 32 12.34 3.38 5.35
C LEU A 32 12.77 1.93 5.59
N SER A 33 13.18 1.63 6.83
CA SER A 33 13.61 0.29 7.18
C SER A 33 12.45 -0.71 7.11
N PRO A 34 12.74 -2.03 6.94
CA PRO A 34 11.70 -3.05 6.80
C PRO A 34 10.70 -3.13 7.97
N ASN A 35 11.08 -2.64 9.14
CA ASN A 35 10.23 -2.68 10.34
C ASN A 35 9.38 -1.43 10.54
N ASP A 36 9.44 -0.50 9.59
CA ASP A 36 8.69 0.75 9.64
C ASP A 36 7.67 0.80 8.50
N ILE A 37 6.96 1.92 8.40
CA ILE A 37 6.13 2.23 7.22
C ILE A 37 7.06 2.28 6.01
N ASP A 38 6.54 1.94 4.83
CA ASP A 38 7.40 1.75 3.66
C ASP A 38 8.18 3.00 3.24
N PHE A 39 7.53 4.18 3.22
CA PHE A 39 8.15 5.41 2.69
C PHE A 39 7.77 6.65 3.46
N LYS A 40 8.68 7.63 3.46
CA LYS A 40 8.37 9.03 3.71
C LYS A 40 8.28 9.76 2.39
N ILE A 41 7.33 10.68 2.26
CA ILE A 41 7.10 11.46 1.04
C ILE A 41 7.38 12.94 1.32
N TYR A 42 8.12 13.54 0.39
CA TYR A 42 8.59 14.92 0.51
C TYR A 42 8.18 15.72 -0.73
N LYS A 43 8.00 17.02 -0.52
CA LYS A 43 7.87 17.97 -1.62
C LYS A 43 8.82 19.14 -1.36
N ASN A 44 9.70 19.39 -2.32
CA ASN A 44 10.73 20.46 -2.20
C ASN A 44 11.53 20.36 -0.90
N GLY A 45 11.88 19.11 -0.53
CA GLY A 45 12.66 18.84 0.68
C GLY A 45 11.86 18.84 1.99
N LYS A 46 10.57 19.16 1.93
CA LYS A 46 9.71 19.20 3.12
C LYS A 46 8.93 17.89 3.25
N PHE A 47 9.00 17.28 4.44
CA PHE A 47 8.24 16.08 4.75
C PHE A 47 6.74 16.38 4.76
N LEU A 48 5.96 15.56 4.02
CA LEU A 48 4.51 15.73 3.92
C LEU A 48 3.73 14.62 4.62
N PHE A 49 4.00 13.37 4.28
CA PHE A 49 3.23 12.24 4.81
C PHE A 49 3.98 10.92 4.65
N TYR A 50 3.48 9.91 5.37
CA TYR A 50 3.95 8.52 5.23
C TYR A 50 3.14 7.81 4.15
N LEU A 51 3.80 6.91 3.44
CA LEU A 51 3.18 6.08 2.41
C LEU A 51 3.42 4.60 2.70
N GLU A 52 2.34 3.83 2.76
CA GLU A 52 2.38 2.37 2.84
C GLU A 52 1.96 1.80 1.49
N VAL A 53 2.75 0.89 0.94
CA VAL A 53 2.48 0.29 -0.36
C VAL A 53 2.08 -1.17 -0.19
N LYS A 54 0.99 -1.54 -0.84
CA LYS A 54 0.46 -2.90 -0.82
C LYS A 54 0.34 -3.41 -2.26
N GLY A 55 0.94 -4.55 -2.56
CA GLY A 55 0.74 -5.20 -3.85
C GLY A 55 -0.71 -5.66 -4.00
N ARG A 56 -1.27 -5.49 -5.18
CA ARG A 56 -2.60 -5.98 -5.53
C ARG A 56 -2.53 -6.64 -6.90
N LEU A 57 -2.50 -7.97 -6.92
CA LEU A 57 -2.28 -8.75 -8.14
C LEU A 57 -3.55 -8.83 -8.98
N ARG A 58 -4.07 -7.67 -9.34
CA ARG A 58 -5.26 -7.49 -10.17
C ARG A 58 -5.12 -6.22 -11.00
N GLU A 59 -5.93 -6.10 -12.02
CA GLU A 59 -6.08 -4.86 -12.77
C GLU A 59 -6.95 -3.87 -12.01
N LEU A 60 -6.82 -2.57 -12.29
CA LEU A 60 -7.63 -1.54 -11.65
C LEU A 60 -9.13 -1.80 -11.82
N SER A 61 -9.54 -2.34 -12.98
CA SER A 61 -10.95 -2.61 -13.27
C SER A 61 -11.60 -3.63 -12.34
N ASN A 62 -10.81 -4.48 -11.68
CA ASN A 62 -11.33 -5.51 -10.77
C ASN A 62 -10.56 -5.62 -9.46
N CYS A 63 -9.89 -4.55 -9.04
CA CYS A 63 -9.06 -4.56 -7.83
C CYS A 63 -9.86 -4.45 -6.52
N TYR A 64 -11.08 -3.93 -6.58
CA TYR A 64 -11.92 -3.78 -5.38
C TYR A 64 -12.62 -5.09 -5.04
N PRO A 65 -12.90 -5.36 -3.75
CA PRO A 65 -12.52 -4.55 -2.60
C PRO A 65 -11.02 -4.59 -2.34
N LEU A 66 -10.49 -3.49 -1.85
CA LEU A 66 -9.05 -3.36 -1.57
C LEU A 66 -8.73 -3.90 -0.18
N PRO A 67 -7.83 -4.88 -0.05
CA PRO A 67 -7.50 -5.46 1.25
C PRO A 67 -6.27 -4.80 1.87
N ILE A 68 -6.27 -4.68 3.19
CA ILE A 68 -5.06 -4.36 3.94
C ILE A 68 -5.18 -4.88 5.37
N ALA A 69 -4.07 -5.32 5.95
CA ALA A 69 -4.04 -5.75 7.34
C ALA A 69 -4.33 -4.57 8.26
N VAL A 70 -5.22 -4.78 9.23
CA VAL A 70 -5.61 -3.74 10.21
C VAL A 70 -4.38 -3.22 10.97
N ARG A 71 -3.42 -4.10 11.29
CA ARG A 71 -2.19 -3.69 11.98
C ARG A 71 -1.41 -2.61 11.23
N LYS A 72 -1.46 -2.61 9.90
CA LYS A 72 -0.81 -1.59 9.07
C LYS A 72 -1.49 -0.24 9.21
N ILE A 73 -2.82 -0.25 9.25
CA ILE A 73 -3.61 0.98 9.45
C ILE A 73 -3.33 1.56 10.84
N LEU A 74 -3.32 0.72 11.87
CA LEU A 74 -3.05 1.16 13.24
C LEU A 74 -1.64 1.76 13.36
N LYS A 75 -0.66 1.13 12.72
CA LYS A 75 0.72 1.63 12.72
C LYS A 75 0.81 3.04 12.13
N MET A 76 0.09 3.29 11.03
CA MET A 76 0.06 4.61 10.41
C MET A 76 -0.72 5.62 11.25
N SER A 77 -1.80 5.19 11.90
CA SER A 77 -2.62 6.05 12.75
C SER A 77 -1.87 6.53 13.99
N ASP A 78 -0.88 5.78 14.46
CA ASP A 78 -0.04 6.17 15.60
C ASP A 78 0.95 7.29 15.26
N LYS A 79 1.14 7.58 13.98
CA LYS A 79 2.03 8.66 13.55
C LYS A 79 1.29 10.00 13.63
N LYS A 80 2.00 11.05 14.00
CA LYS A 80 1.44 12.41 14.09
C LYS A 80 1.22 13.05 12.73
N GLN A 81 1.82 12.49 11.68
CA GLN A 81 1.69 12.96 10.31
C GLN A 81 0.62 12.18 9.57
N ASP A 82 0.11 12.77 8.50
CA ASP A 82 -0.83 12.10 7.61
C ASP A 82 -0.23 10.85 7.01
N GLY A 83 -1.09 9.92 6.65
CA GLY A 83 -0.70 8.69 5.98
C GLY A 83 -1.54 8.43 4.75
N VAL A 84 -0.91 7.80 3.75
CA VAL A 84 -1.56 7.38 2.52
C VAL A 84 -1.26 5.90 2.31
N ILE A 85 -2.28 5.13 1.91
CA ILE A 85 -2.09 3.75 1.49
C ILE A 85 -2.25 3.69 -0.01
N LEU A 86 -1.32 3.01 -0.67
CA LEU A 86 -1.29 2.85 -2.11
C LEU A 86 -1.26 1.37 -2.45
N TRP A 87 -2.21 0.93 -3.27
CA TRP A 87 -2.24 -0.43 -3.80
C TRP A 87 -1.67 -0.43 -5.22
N ALA A 88 -0.64 -1.26 -5.41
CA ALA A 88 0.05 -1.39 -6.69
C ALA A 88 -0.60 -2.51 -7.49
N CYS A 89 -1.42 -2.15 -8.48
CA CYS A 89 -2.08 -3.06 -9.39
C CYS A 89 -1.22 -3.34 -10.62
N PHE A 90 -1.67 -4.22 -11.52
CA PHE A 90 -0.91 -4.55 -12.73
C PHE A 90 -0.77 -3.39 -13.70
N ASP A 91 -1.83 -2.58 -13.85
CA ASP A 91 -1.90 -1.51 -14.84
C ASP A 91 -1.89 -0.11 -14.24
N GLY A 92 -1.69 0.02 -12.95
CA GLY A 92 -1.65 1.31 -12.29
C GLY A 92 -1.72 1.19 -10.79
N VAL A 93 -2.07 2.30 -10.14
CA VAL A 93 -2.16 2.38 -8.69
C VAL A 93 -3.51 2.96 -8.26
N VAL A 94 -3.94 2.59 -7.07
CA VAL A 94 -5.09 3.20 -6.41
C VAL A 94 -4.66 3.56 -4.99
N PHE A 95 -5.06 4.74 -4.52
CA PHE A 95 -4.62 5.22 -3.21
C PHE A 95 -5.67 6.08 -2.53
N SER A 96 -5.53 6.21 -1.22
CA SER A 96 -6.37 7.06 -0.38
C SER A 96 -5.61 7.47 0.88
N ARG A 97 -5.99 8.60 1.45
CA ARG A 97 -5.57 8.97 2.80
C ARG A 97 -6.15 7.98 3.80
N VAL A 98 -5.36 7.61 4.80
CA VAL A 98 -5.81 6.69 5.86
C VAL A 98 -7.07 7.22 6.55
N GLU A 99 -7.12 8.53 6.82
CA GLU A 99 -8.27 9.15 7.49
C GLU A 99 -9.60 9.00 6.75
N ASN A 100 -9.53 8.77 5.42
CA ASN A 100 -10.71 8.63 4.57
C ASN A 100 -11.13 7.17 4.37
N LEU A 101 -10.42 6.22 4.95
CA LEU A 101 -10.73 4.80 4.77
C LEU A 101 -11.89 4.38 5.66
N LYS A 102 -12.95 3.89 5.03
CA LYS A 102 -14.12 3.31 5.70
C LYS A 102 -14.44 1.99 5.03
N GLY A 103 -14.39 0.93 5.78
CA GLY A 103 -14.56 -0.39 5.22
C GLY A 103 -14.98 -1.41 6.27
N GLU A 104 -14.98 -2.65 5.85
CA GLU A 104 -15.38 -3.79 6.64
C GLU A 104 -14.17 -4.50 7.19
N ILE A 105 -14.19 -4.89 8.46
CA ILE A 105 -13.11 -5.62 9.08
C ILE A 105 -13.55 -7.08 9.26
N ARG A 106 -12.73 -8.01 8.75
CA ARG A 106 -12.98 -9.44 8.84
C ARG A 106 -11.70 -10.18 9.15
N VAL A 107 -11.82 -11.37 9.71
CA VAL A 107 -10.70 -12.29 9.80
C VAL A 107 -10.39 -12.76 8.38
N GLY A 108 -9.14 -12.63 7.96
CA GLY A 108 -8.72 -12.99 6.61
C GLY A 108 -7.26 -13.39 6.60
N GLY A 109 -6.64 -13.23 5.44
CA GLY A 109 -5.26 -13.63 5.23
C GLY A 109 -5.16 -14.91 4.43
N ARG A 110 -3.96 -15.49 4.42
CA ARG A 110 -3.69 -16.74 3.67
C ARG A 110 -3.78 -17.94 4.58
N LYS A 111 -4.02 -19.10 3.97
CA LYS A 111 -3.81 -20.36 4.66
C LYS A 111 -2.36 -20.44 5.13
N PRO A 112 -2.09 -20.98 6.34
CA PRO A 112 -0.72 -21.14 6.79
C PRO A 112 0.10 -21.91 5.76
N ARG A 113 1.30 -21.41 5.47
CA ARG A 113 2.25 -22.09 4.61
C ARG A 113 3.17 -22.94 5.47
N GLU A 114 3.70 -24.01 4.88
CA GLU A 114 4.70 -24.83 5.56
C GLU A 114 5.86 -23.95 6.04
N GLY A 115 6.20 -24.04 7.30
CA GLY A 115 7.23 -23.23 7.93
C GLY A 115 6.81 -21.83 8.37
N SER A 116 5.59 -21.39 8.08
CA SER A 116 5.09 -20.12 8.58
C SER A 116 4.15 -20.32 9.75
N ALA A 117 4.17 -19.39 10.69
CA ALA A 117 3.43 -19.51 11.93
C ALA A 117 1.93 -19.36 11.73
N ASN A 118 1.49 -18.29 11.10
CA ASN A 118 0.07 -18.00 10.89
C ASN A 118 -0.07 -16.76 10.01
N ASP A 119 -0.70 -16.91 8.86
CA ASP A 119 -0.98 -15.80 7.95
C ASP A 119 -2.39 -15.24 8.13
N ILE A 120 -3.16 -15.75 9.08
CA ILE A 120 -4.52 -15.30 9.35
C ILE A 120 -4.48 -14.13 10.32
N GLU A 121 -5.10 -13.01 9.95
CA GLU A 121 -5.16 -11.81 10.76
C GLU A 121 -6.41 -10.99 10.44
N PHE A 122 -6.67 -9.95 11.23
CA PHE A 122 -7.75 -9.02 10.92
C PHE A 122 -7.39 -8.21 9.69
N MET A 123 -8.28 -8.23 8.70
CA MET A 123 -8.14 -7.51 7.44
C MET A 123 -9.25 -6.50 7.28
N ALA A 124 -8.91 -5.34 6.74
CA ALA A 124 -9.90 -4.37 6.29
C ALA A 124 -10.08 -4.50 4.78
N TYR A 125 -11.31 -4.34 4.32
CA TYR A 125 -11.68 -4.42 2.91
C TYR A 125 -12.46 -3.18 2.53
N TYR A 126 -12.05 -2.53 1.46
CA TYR A 126 -12.62 -1.25 1.04
C TYR A 126 -13.22 -1.36 -0.35
N ASN A 127 -14.50 -1.05 -0.46
CA ASN A 127 -15.18 -0.95 -1.74
C ASN A 127 -14.87 0.38 -2.42
N LYS A 128 -15.00 0.42 -3.73
CA LYS A 128 -14.76 1.63 -4.51
C LYS A 128 -15.67 2.77 -4.04
N ASN A 129 -15.07 3.95 -3.84
CA ASN A 129 -15.79 5.17 -3.50
C ASN A 129 -15.01 6.40 -3.97
N ASN A 130 -15.57 7.60 -3.77
CA ASN A 130 -14.99 8.85 -4.26
C ASN A 130 -13.68 9.26 -3.57
N ASN A 131 -13.32 8.63 -2.46
CA ASN A 131 -12.07 8.92 -1.76
C ASN A 131 -10.87 8.22 -2.37
N PHE A 132 -11.11 7.19 -3.20
CA PHE A 132 -10.03 6.49 -3.89
C PHE A 132 -9.68 7.18 -5.21
N LYS A 133 -8.39 7.38 -5.42
CA LYS A 133 -7.85 7.92 -6.67
C LYS A 133 -7.07 6.84 -7.39
N GLU A 134 -7.14 6.84 -8.73
CA GLU A 134 -6.49 5.85 -9.57
C GLU A 134 -5.60 6.55 -10.59
N LEU A 135 -4.40 5.99 -10.79
CA LEU A 135 -3.47 6.44 -11.83
C LEU A 135 -3.05 5.23 -12.64
N LYS A 136 -3.08 5.33 -13.96
CA LYS A 136 -2.64 4.26 -14.85
C LYS A 136 -1.21 4.50 -15.30
N TYR A 137 -0.47 3.40 -15.50
CA TYR A 137 0.82 3.47 -16.16
C TYR A 137 0.63 3.89 -17.61
N GLU A 138 1.54 4.71 -18.10
CA GLU A 138 1.52 5.07 -19.51
C GLU A 138 1.85 3.84 -20.36
N ARG A 139 1.11 3.68 -21.44
CA ARG A 139 1.42 2.66 -22.43
C ARG A 139 2.40 3.25 -23.44
N LEU A 140 3.54 2.61 -23.53
CA LEU A 140 4.52 2.93 -24.55
C LEU A 140 4.07 2.38 -25.90
#